data_21b63f01dfc5fc292a688f9fd122f9f8
#
_entry.id   21b63f01dfc5fc292a688f9fd122f9f8
#
_cell.length_a   1.000
_cell.length_b   1.000
_cell.length_c   1.000
_cell.angle_alpha   90.00
_cell.angle_beta   90.00
_cell.angle_gamma   90.00
#
_symmetry.space_group_name_H-M   'P 1'
#
loop_
_entity.id
_entity.type
_entity.pdbx_description
1 polymer ?
#
loop_
_entity_poly.entity_id
_entity_poly.type
_entity_poly.pdbx_seq_one_letter_code
_entity_poly.pdbx_strand_id
1 'polypeptide(L)'
;LDVFNSMISHVGKYFKNPKLVELMEFPVLFLGALPEHTPALYSLMNYADIKGGTWYPNKGMYEIVQGMYDLAVSLGVDFRFSHSVNQINVEKGIAKSVSCMANTPAGKVMITLEADVIVGGADYHHVETDLLQPQYQTYTPAYWEKRVMAPSCLLYYIGLNKRLTG
;
A
#
# COMPACT_ATOMS: atom_id res chain seq x y z
N LEU A 1 8.68 -11.81 27.84
CA LEU A 1 7.81 -11.69 26.67
C LEU A 1 8.69 -11.58 25.42
N ASP A 2 8.63 -12.59 24.55
CA ASP A 2 9.46 -12.68 23.32
C ASP A 2 9.03 -11.71 22.20
N VAL A 3 8.09 -10.83 22.48
CA VAL A 3 7.42 -9.96 21.50
C VAL A 3 8.41 -9.09 20.70
N PHE A 4 9.52 -8.71 21.33
CA PHE A 4 10.56 -7.87 20.73
C PHE A 4 11.74 -8.66 20.13
N ASN A 5 11.77 -9.98 20.32
CA ASN A 5 12.76 -10.82 19.65
C ASN A 5 12.46 -10.87 18.14
N SER A 6 13.43 -11.28 17.34
CA SER A 6 13.18 -11.48 15.91
C SER A 6 12.27 -12.68 15.66
N MET A 7 11.52 -12.63 14.57
CA MET A 7 10.61 -13.71 14.14
C MET A 7 11.36 -15.03 13.99
N ILE A 8 12.54 -15.01 13.36
CA ILE A 8 13.37 -16.21 13.17
C ILE A 8 13.78 -16.83 14.52
N SER A 9 14.19 -16.01 15.50
CA SER A 9 14.56 -16.50 16.84
C SER A 9 13.37 -17.10 17.56
N HIS A 10 12.19 -16.51 17.40
CA HIS A 10 10.96 -16.99 18.02
C HIS A 10 10.52 -18.33 17.42
N VAL A 11 10.39 -18.41 16.10
CA VAL A 11 9.98 -19.63 15.38
C VAL A 11 10.95 -20.77 15.64
N GLY A 12 12.26 -20.51 15.64
CA GLY A 12 13.30 -21.49 15.89
C GLY A 12 13.27 -22.15 17.29
N LYS A 13 12.55 -21.57 18.27
CA LYS A 13 12.32 -22.20 19.57
C LYS A 13 11.36 -23.41 19.49
N TYR A 14 10.38 -23.32 18.61
CA TYR A 14 9.28 -24.30 18.52
C TYR A 14 9.45 -25.28 17.37
N PHE A 15 10.02 -24.84 16.26
CA PHE A 15 10.13 -25.63 15.04
C PHE A 15 11.59 -25.83 14.65
N LYS A 16 11.94 -27.10 14.31
CA LYS A 16 13.29 -27.48 13.85
C LYS A 16 13.31 -27.96 12.41
N ASN A 17 12.16 -28.36 11.87
CA ASN A 17 12.05 -28.75 10.48
C ASN A 17 12.11 -27.49 9.60
N PRO A 18 13.05 -27.41 8.63
CA PRO A 18 13.22 -26.19 7.80
C PRO A 18 11.94 -25.76 7.10
N LYS A 19 11.17 -26.72 6.56
CA LYS A 19 9.90 -26.41 5.86
C LYS A 19 8.85 -25.81 6.79
N LEU A 20 8.81 -26.22 8.07
CA LEU A 20 7.92 -25.61 9.06
C LEU A 20 8.39 -24.22 9.47
N VAL A 21 9.70 -24.03 9.57
CA VAL A 21 10.27 -22.71 9.85
C VAL A 21 9.90 -21.74 8.72
N GLU A 22 10.17 -22.09 7.46
CA GLU A 22 9.78 -21.28 6.30
C GLU A 22 8.28 -20.96 6.25
N LEU A 23 7.44 -21.97 6.53
CA LEU A 23 5.97 -21.77 6.58
C LEU A 23 5.55 -20.75 7.64
N MET A 24 6.16 -20.82 8.82
CA MET A 24 5.83 -19.94 9.95
C MET A 24 6.44 -18.55 9.80
N GLU A 25 7.50 -18.39 9.01
CA GLU A 25 8.12 -17.11 8.69
C GLU A 25 7.49 -16.43 7.46
N PHE A 26 6.78 -17.19 6.62
CA PHE A 26 6.19 -16.69 5.36
C PHE A 26 5.36 -15.40 5.50
N PRO A 27 4.54 -15.18 6.56
CA PRO A 27 3.75 -13.96 6.69
C PRO A 27 4.58 -12.69 6.75
N VAL A 28 5.85 -12.76 7.14
CA VAL A 28 6.76 -11.62 7.15
C VAL A 28 6.98 -11.04 5.74
N LEU A 29 6.82 -11.86 4.70
CA LEU A 29 6.91 -11.42 3.31
C LEU A 29 5.94 -10.29 2.98
N PHE A 30 4.74 -10.28 3.57
CA PHE A 30 3.75 -9.21 3.37
C PHE A 30 4.21 -7.85 3.89
N LEU A 31 5.17 -7.85 4.81
CA LEU A 31 5.76 -6.62 5.35
C LEU A 31 6.91 -6.10 4.47
N GLY A 32 7.33 -6.88 3.46
CA GLY A 32 8.54 -6.58 2.68
C GLY A 32 9.82 -6.58 3.52
N ALA A 33 9.87 -7.41 4.55
CA ALA A 33 10.98 -7.48 5.51
C ALA A 33 11.52 -8.90 5.65
N LEU A 34 12.69 -9.02 6.26
CA LEU A 34 13.31 -10.31 6.57
C LEU A 34 12.92 -10.77 7.98
N PRO A 35 12.80 -12.09 8.23
CA PRO A 35 12.45 -12.64 9.55
C PRO A 35 13.42 -12.25 10.67
N GLU A 36 14.71 -12.01 10.34
CA GLU A 36 15.74 -11.54 11.24
C GLU A 36 15.47 -10.13 11.78
N HIS A 37 14.81 -9.30 10.96
CA HIS A 37 14.56 -7.89 11.25
C HIS A 37 13.09 -7.60 11.62
N THR A 38 12.28 -8.65 11.67
CA THR A 38 10.85 -8.52 12.00
C THR A 38 10.59 -8.97 13.43
N PRO A 39 9.90 -8.18 14.25
CA PRO A 39 9.54 -8.58 15.61
C PRO A 39 8.65 -9.82 15.64
N ALA A 40 8.87 -10.69 16.62
CA ALA A 40 8.08 -11.91 16.85
C ALA A 40 6.58 -11.63 17.07
N LEU A 41 6.21 -10.39 17.42
CA LEU A 41 4.81 -9.95 17.48
C LEU A 41 4.01 -10.31 16.23
N TYR A 42 4.66 -10.27 15.07
CA TYR A 42 4.02 -10.58 13.78
C TYR A 42 3.63 -12.06 13.63
N SER A 43 4.04 -12.96 14.56
CA SER A 43 3.49 -14.32 14.65
C SER A 43 1.97 -14.34 14.90
N LEU A 44 1.39 -13.23 15.37
CA LEU A 44 -0.06 -13.06 15.45
C LEU A 44 -0.76 -13.18 14.09
N MET A 45 -0.07 -12.90 12.98
CA MET A 45 -0.60 -13.13 11.63
C MET A 45 -0.82 -14.62 11.38
N ASN A 46 0.13 -15.48 11.79
CA ASN A 46 -0.05 -16.94 11.73
C ASN A 46 -1.24 -17.39 12.56
N TYR A 47 -1.41 -16.83 13.75
CA TYR A 47 -2.57 -17.17 14.59
C TYR A 47 -3.88 -16.75 13.91
N ALA A 48 -3.93 -15.58 13.33
CA ALA A 48 -5.11 -15.09 12.59
C ALA A 48 -5.47 -16.04 11.43
N ASP A 49 -4.48 -16.45 10.61
CA ASP A 49 -4.71 -17.33 9.47
C ASP A 49 -5.10 -18.75 9.90
N ILE A 50 -4.37 -19.34 10.86
CA ILE A 50 -4.59 -20.74 11.27
C ILE A 50 -5.86 -20.87 12.10
N LYS A 51 -6.13 -19.94 13.02
CA LYS A 51 -7.28 -19.99 13.92
C LYS A 51 -8.52 -19.32 13.35
N GLY A 52 -8.35 -18.17 12.71
CA GLY A 52 -9.44 -17.39 12.10
C GLY A 52 -9.83 -17.87 10.71
N GLY A 53 -8.91 -18.55 10.03
CA GLY A 53 -9.08 -18.99 8.63
C GLY A 53 -8.83 -17.87 7.63
N THR A 54 -8.49 -18.28 6.41
CA THR A 54 -8.31 -17.38 5.29
C THR A 54 -9.62 -17.27 4.51
N TRP A 55 -10.12 -16.06 4.36
CA TRP A 55 -11.39 -15.77 3.68
C TRP A 55 -11.13 -15.12 2.33
N TYR A 56 -11.93 -15.51 1.36
CA TYR A 56 -11.85 -14.96 0.01
C TYR A 56 -13.24 -14.43 -0.41
N PRO A 57 -13.33 -13.18 -0.91
CA PRO A 57 -14.61 -12.62 -1.30
C PRO A 57 -15.26 -13.42 -2.43
N ASN A 58 -16.56 -13.61 -2.34
CA ASN A 58 -17.32 -14.21 -3.44
C ASN A 58 -17.15 -13.34 -4.70
N LYS A 59 -16.89 -13.92 -5.85
CA LYS A 59 -16.58 -13.28 -7.15
C LYS A 59 -15.18 -12.61 -7.24
N GLY A 60 -14.35 -12.65 -6.20
CA GLY A 60 -12.95 -12.19 -6.29
C GLY A 60 -12.61 -10.99 -5.41
N MET A 61 -11.32 -10.69 -5.34
CA MET A 61 -10.79 -9.65 -4.44
C MET A 61 -11.32 -8.23 -4.75
N TYR A 62 -11.70 -7.97 -6.00
CA TYR A 62 -12.23 -6.67 -6.41
C TYR A 62 -13.55 -6.31 -5.71
N GLU A 63 -14.32 -7.30 -5.22
CA GLU A 63 -15.56 -7.07 -4.47
C GLU A 63 -15.31 -6.25 -3.18
N ILE A 64 -14.11 -6.33 -2.58
CA ILE A 64 -13.75 -5.49 -1.45
C ILE A 64 -13.68 -4.02 -1.89
N VAL A 65 -13.02 -3.77 -3.01
CA VAL A 65 -12.91 -2.41 -3.58
C VAL A 65 -14.28 -1.86 -3.94
N GLN A 66 -15.11 -2.70 -4.61
CA GLN A 66 -16.46 -2.30 -4.99
C GLN A 66 -17.34 -2.00 -3.77
N GLY A 67 -17.28 -2.83 -2.74
CA GLY A 67 -18.04 -2.60 -1.51
C GLY A 67 -17.64 -1.31 -0.79
N MET A 68 -16.34 -1.00 -0.73
CA MET A 68 -15.85 0.27 -0.19
C MET A 68 -16.30 1.47 -1.03
N TYR A 69 -16.24 1.34 -2.35
CA TYR A 69 -16.70 2.36 -3.28
C TYR A 69 -18.19 2.65 -3.11
N ASP A 70 -19.03 1.61 -3.12
CA ASP A 70 -20.49 1.74 -2.98
C ASP A 70 -20.88 2.38 -1.64
N LEU A 71 -20.20 2.00 -0.55
CA LEU A 71 -20.39 2.61 0.76
C LEU A 71 -20.04 4.10 0.73
N ALA A 72 -18.89 4.45 0.18
CA ALA A 72 -18.44 5.83 0.10
C ALA A 72 -19.41 6.68 -0.74
N VAL A 73 -19.87 6.18 -1.89
CA VAL A 73 -20.90 6.85 -2.72
C VAL A 73 -22.20 7.04 -1.92
N SER A 74 -22.62 6.03 -1.17
CA SER A 74 -23.84 6.14 -0.33
C SER A 74 -23.74 7.21 0.77
N LEU A 75 -22.51 7.54 1.17
CA LEU A 75 -22.18 8.60 2.12
C LEU A 75 -21.94 9.97 1.46
N GLY A 76 -22.14 10.08 0.15
CA GLY A 76 -22.04 11.34 -0.58
C GLY A 76 -20.64 11.67 -1.11
N VAL A 77 -19.71 10.70 -1.15
CA VAL A 77 -18.37 10.91 -1.71
C VAL A 77 -18.46 11.04 -3.23
N ASP A 78 -17.86 12.10 -3.79
CA ASP A 78 -17.71 12.32 -5.22
C ASP A 78 -16.37 11.74 -5.71
N PHE A 79 -16.41 10.68 -6.51
CA PHE A 79 -15.23 10.06 -7.12
C PHE A 79 -14.97 10.63 -8.50
N ARG A 80 -13.80 11.19 -8.71
CA ARG A 80 -13.35 11.74 -9.99
C ARG A 80 -12.24 10.90 -10.57
N PHE A 81 -12.60 9.88 -11.33
CA PHE A 81 -11.64 9.06 -12.06
C PHE A 81 -11.05 9.80 -13.25
N SER A 82 -9.90 9.32 -13.74
CA SER A 82 -9.18 9.93 -14.86
C SER A 82 -8.78 11.41 -14.63
N HIS A 83 -8.57 11.77 -13.38
CA HIS A 83 -8.07 13.06 -12.94
C HIS A 83 -6.69 12.88 -12.32
N SER A 84 -5.65 13.20 -13.07
CA SER A 84 -4.27 13.13 -12.57
C SER A 84 -3.93 14.40 -11.81
N VAL A 85 -3.70 14.31 -10.50
CA VAL A 85 -3.25 15.45 -9.70
C VAL A 85 -1.79 15.75 -10.04
N ASN A 86 -1.52 17.01 -10.35
CA ASN A 86 -0.20 17.50 -10.76
C ASN A 86 0.42 18.42 -9.72
N GLN A 87 -0.40 19.05 -8.87
CA GLN A 87 0.10 19.98 -7.87
C GLN A 87 -0.89 20.17 -6.73
N ILE A 88 -0.35 20.30 -5.53
CA ILE A 88 -1.06 20.80 -4.34
C ILE A 88 -0.74 22.30 -4.24
N ASN A 89 -1.77 23.13 -4.31
CA ASN A 89 -1.62 24.57 -4.24
C ASN A 89 -1.65 25.03 -2.78
N VAL A 90 -0.55 25.64 -2.36
CA VAL A 90 -0.36 26.13 -0.99
C VAL A 90 -0.34 27.65 -0.98
N GLU A 91 -1.19 28.25 -0.15
CA GLU A 91 -1.25 29.69 0.07
C GLU A 91 -1.01 30.00 1.54
N LYS A 92 -0.02 30.84 1.82
CA LYS A 92 0.35 31.22 3.19
C LYS A 92 0.59 30.03 4.14
N GLY A 93 1.18 28.94 3.62
CA GLY A 93 1.45 27.73 4.37
C GLY A 93 0.27 26.79 4.57
N ILE A 94 -0.86 27.03 3.92
CA ILE A 94 -2.08 26.20 4.00
C ILE A 94 -2.38 25.64 2.60
N ALA A 95 -2.54 24.32 2.49
CA ALA A 95 -3.02 23.69 1.26
C ALA A 95 -4.49 24.07 1.03
N LYS A 96 -4.79 24.67 -0.11
CA LYS A 96 -6.11 25.24 -0.45
C LYS A 96 -6.81 24.51 -1.59
N SER A 97 -6.05 23.97 -2.51
CA SER A 97 -6.62 23.30 -3.68
C SER A 97 -5.64 22.33 -4.31
N VAL A 98 -6.12 21.52 -5.22
CA VAL A 98 -5.30 20.68 -6.08
C VAL A 98 -5.54 21.06 -7.55
N SER A 99 -4.45 21.11 -8.32
CA SER A 99 -4.53 21.22 -9.77
C SER A 99 -4.42 19.82 -10.36
N CYS A 100 -5.36 19.45 -11.22
CA CYS A 100 -5.35 18.14 -11.86
C CYS A 100 -5.69 18.21 -13.34
N MET A 101 -5.14 17.26 -14.09
CA MET A 101 -5.43 17.06 -15.50
C MET A 101 -6.61 16.11 -15.62
N ALA A 102 -7.76 16.62 -16.02
CA ALA A 102 -8.95 15.83 -16.30
C ALA A 102 -8.94 15.34 -17.75
N ASN A 103 -9.16 14.05 -17.96
CA ASN A 103 -9.40 13.50 -19.29
C ASN A 103 -10.88 13.61 -19.62
N THR A 104 -11.22 14.44 -20.60
CA THR A 104 -12.59 14.65 -21.09
C THR A 104 -12.73 14.12 -22.51
N PRO A 105 -13.94 13.90 -23.03
CA PRO A 105 -14.16 13.55 -24.44
C PRO A 105 -13.59 14.56 -25.42
N ALA A 106 -13.48 15.84 -25.01
CA ALA A 106 -12.90 16.91 -25.81
C ALA A 106 -11.37 17.03 -25.67
N GLY A 107 -10.74 16.19 -24.85
CA GLY A 107 -9.30 16.20 -24.61
C GLY A 107 -8.95 16.44 -23.14
N LYS A 108 -7.67 16.70 -22.89
CA LYS A 108 -7.15 16.96 -21.54
C LYS A 108 -7.37 18.42 -21.15
N VAL A 109 -7.94 18.63 -19.98
CA VAL A 109 -8.20 19.96 -19.43
C VAL A 109 -7.61 20.06 -18.02
N MET A 110 -6.90 21.14 -17.74
CA MET A 110 -6.44 21.46 -16.39
C MET A 110 -7.61 22.05 -15.59
N ILE A 111 -7.89 21.49 -14.43
CA ILE A 111 -8.90 22.00 -13.48
C ILE A 111 -8.29 22.17 -12.10
N THR A 112 -8.87 23.07 -11.32
CA THR A 112 -8.49 23.30 -9.93
C THR A 112 -9.69 22.94 -9.03
N LEU A 113 -9.45 22.16 -7.99
CA LEU A 113 -10.43 21.73 -7.02
C LEU A 113 -10.05 22.29 -5.66
N GLU A 114 -10.91 23.14 -5.10
CA GLU A 114 -10.72 23.69 -3.76
C GLU A 114 -11.19 22.72 -2.67
N ALA A 115 -10.51 22.75 -1.53
CA ALA A 115 -10.86 21.95 -0.36
C ALA A 115 -10.36 22.60 0.93
N ASP A 116 -11.07 22.37 2.02
CA ASP A 116 -10.67 22.81 3.36
C ASP A 116 -9.52 21.96 3.92
N VAL A 117 -9.48 20.69 3.56
CA VAL A 117 -8.45 19.72 3.94
C VAL A 117 -8.07 18.88 2.73
N ILE A 118 -6.77 18.66 2.54
CA ILE A 118 -6.23 17.80 1.47
C ILE A 118 -5.49 16.65 2.14
N VAL A 119 -5.89 15.41 1.81
CA VAL A 119 -5.25 14.19 2.29
C VAL A 119 -4.55 13.51 1.12
N GLY A 120 -3.22 13.38 1.21
CA GLY A 120 -2.41 12.68 0.21
C GLY A 120 -2.47 11.17 0.40
N GLY A 121 -3.30 10.49 -0.38
CA GLY A 121 -3.40 9.03 -0.40
C GLY A 121 -2.50 8.33 -1.42
N ALA A 122 -1.64 9.07 -2.13
CA ALA A 122 -0.64 8.53 -3.06
C ALA A 122 0.66 8.16 -2.33
N ASP A 123 1.64 7.62 -3.09
CA ASP A 123 2.98 7.37 -2.55
C ASP A 123 3.55 8.64 -1.91
N TYR A 124 4.10 8.50 -0.68
CA TYR A 124 4.52 9.65 0.10
C TYR A 124 5.67 10.42 -0.55
N HIS A 125 6.63 9.70 -1.15
CA HIS A 125 7.72 10.34 -1.88
C HIS A 125 7.16 11.19 -3.04
N HIS A 126 6.23 10.63 -3.82
CA HIS A 126 5.57 11.34 -4.92
C HIS A 126 4.80 12.59 -4.44
N VAL A 127 4.01 12.46 -3.38
CA VAL A 127 3.30 13.63 -2.81
C VAL A 127 4.26 14.72 -2.39
N GLU A 128 5.34 14.34 -1.72
CA GLU A 128 6.32 15.25 -1.15
C GLU A 128 7.16 15.93 -2.25
N THR A 129 7.66 15.15 -3.23
CA THR A 129 8.63 15.65 -4.22
C THR A 129 8.02 16.20 -5.49
N ASP A 130 6.88 15.64 -5.93
CA ASP A 130 6.30 15.99 -7.24
C ASP A 130 5.06 16.89 -7.13
N LEU A 131 4.27 16.74 -6.04
CA LEU A 131 3.04 17.51 -5.90
C LEU A 131 3.19 18.78 -5.06
N LEU A 132 4.17 18.84 -4.14
CA LEU A 132 4.46 20.03 -3.33
C LEU A 132 5.58 20.86 -3.94
N GLN A 133 5.43 22.18 -3.90
CA GLN A 133 6.52 23.09 -4.26
C GLN A 133 7.70 22.94 -3.27
N PRO A 134 8.96 23.13 -3.71
CA PRO A 134 10.15 22.86 -2.91
C PRO A 134 10.17 23.52 -1.51
N GLN A 135 9.61 24.72 -1.39
CA GLN A 135 9.57 25.44 -0.10
C GLN A 135 8.61 24.83 0.91
N TYR A 136 7.73 23.90 0.50
CA TYR A 136 6.78 23.22 1.37
C TYR A 136 7.12 21.75 1.61
N GLN A 137 8.21 21.27 1.01
CA GLN A 137 8.71 19.92 1.20
C GLN A 137 9.39 19.80 2.57
N THR A 138 9.13 18.70 3.27
CA THR A 138 9.70 18.44 4.61
C THR A 138 11.09 17.85 4.52
N TYR A 139 11.36 17.03 3.50
CA TYR A 139 12.58 16.26 3.37
C TYR A 139 13.40 16.65 2.14
N THR A 140 14.71 16.60 2.29
CA THR A 140 15.66 16.88 1.22
C THR A 140 15.83 15.67 0.29
N PRO A 141 16.32 15.86 -0.96
CA PRO A 141 16.68 14.73 -1.82
C PRO A 141 17.64 13.74 -1.16
N ALA A 142 18.63 14.24 -0.42
CA ALA A 142 19.59 13.40 0.32
C ALA A 142 18.95 12.54 1.43
N TYR A 143 17.83 12.96 1.97
CA TYR A 143 17.04 12.13 2.89
C TYR A 143 16.42 10.95 2.14
N TRP A 144 15.80 11.18 0.97
CA TRP A 144 15.15 10.15 0.18
C TRP A 144 16.15 9.13 -0.38
N GLU A 145 17.31 9.56 -0.84
CA GLU A 145 18.37 8.68 -1.34
C GLU A 145 18.85 7.64 -0.30
N LYS A 146 18.75 7.98 0.98
CA LYS A 146 19.15 7.09 2.09
C LYS A 146 18.04 6.16 2.55
N ARG A 147 16.82 6.28 2.03
CA ARG A 147 15.70 5.43 2.43
C ARG A 147 15.77 4.07 1.77
N VAL A 148 15.58 3.03 2.60
CA VAL A 148 15.39 1.68 2.10
C VAL A 148 13.94 1.57 1.65
N MET A 149 13.75 1.45 0.34
CA MET A 149 12.41 1.23 -0.23
C MET A 149 12.00 -0.24 -0.02
N ALA A 150 10.73 -0.46 0.28
CA ALA A 150 10.17 -1.80 0.31
C ALA A 150 10.26 -2.46 -1.08
N PRO A 151 10.43 -3.78 -1.17
CA PRO A 151 10.43 -4.46 -2.45
C PRO A 151 9.09 -4.29 -3.16
N SER A 152 9.16 -4.05 -4.45
CA SER A 152 8.03 -4.02 -5.36
C SER A 152 7.89 -5.38 -6.05
N CYS A 153 6.70 -5.74 -6.52
CA CYS A 153 6.50 -6.96 -7.27
C CYS A 153 5.69 -6.71 -8.54
N LEU A 154 5.97 -7.52 -9.56
CA LEU A 154 5.18 -7.57 -10.77
C LEU A 154 4.44 -8.91 -10.81
N LEU A 155 3.12 -8.86 -10.81
CA LEU A 155 2.27 -10.05 -10.83
C LEU A 155 1.86 -10.39 -12.25
N TYR A 156 2.11 -11.64 -12.63
CA TYR A 156 1.65 -12.20 -13.90
C TYR A 156 0.57 -13.26 -13.64
N TYR A 157 -0.57 -13.11 -14.28
CA TYR A 157 -1.61 -14.12 -14.32
C TYR A 157 -1.51 -14.88 -15.64
N ILE A 158 -1.01 -16.13 -15.58
CA ILE A 158 -0.75 -16.95 -16.77
C ILE A 158 -1.76 -18.09 -16.82
N GLY A 159 -2.65 -18.05 -17.82
CA GLY A 159 -3.52 -19.16 -18.16
C GLY A 159 -2.80 -20.14 -19.10
N LEU A 160 -2.80 -21.43 -18.76
CA LEU A 160 -2.24 -22.48 -19.58
C LEU A 160 -3.33 -23.39 -20.11
N ASN A 161 -3.18 -23.80 -21.37
CA ASN A 161 -4.09 -24.75 -22.02
C ASN A 161 -3.67 -26.22 -21.79
N LYS A 162 -2.66 -26.45 -20.95
CA LYS A 162 -2.18 -27.78 -20.59
C LYS A 162 -1.80 -27.86 -19.10
N ARG A 163 -1.86 -29.06 -18.55
CA ARG A 163 -1.38 -29.34 -17.20
C ARG A 163 0.15 -29.34 -17.18
N LEU A 164 0.76 -28.62 -16.24
CA LEU A 164 2.18 -28.73 -15.98
C LEU A 164 2.44 -30.03 -15.21
N THR A 165 3.38 -30.82 -15.69
CA THR A 165 3.93 -31.98 -15.00
C THR A 165 5.26 -31.55 -14.39
N GLY A 166 5.39 -31.62 -13.10
CA GLY A 166 6.62 -31.44 -12.34
C GLY A 166 6.93 -32.70 -11.59
#